data_e112aa7ebca81feb74a1f08634f5c03b
#
_entry.id   e112aa7ebca81feb74a1f08634f5c03b
#
_cell.length_a   1.000
_cell.length_b   1.000
_cell.length_c   1.000
_cell.angle_alpha   90.00
_cell.angle_beta   90.00
_cell.angle_gamma   90.00
#
_symmetry.space_group_name_H-M   'P 1'
#
loop_
_entity.id
_entity.type
_entity.pdbx_description
1 polymer ?
#
loop_
_entity_poly.entity_id
_entity_poly.type
_entity_poly.pdbx_seq_one_letter_code
_entity_poly.pdbx_strand_id
1 'polypeptide(L)'
;FCMAISYNPGYQSILKDLKQSTRQRFVALEFDYPEAGIEQSIIESETGADKELSTSLVKFAHMTRNLKGNGLDEGASTRLLVHAAKLIVSGVNPTTACRCSISEAITDDPDMLKAVNELSSALF
;
A
#
# COMPACT_ATOMS: atom_id res chain seq x y z
N PHE A 1 -27.91 14.98 -10.56
CA PHE A 1 -27.46 14.50 -9.26
C PHE A 1 -26.70 13.18 -9.44
N CYS A 2 -25.48 13.10 -8.95
CA CYS A 2 -24.65 11.90 -8.96
C CYS A 2 -24.10 11.65 -7.54
N MET A 3 -24.21 10.43 -7.06
CA MET A 3 -23.67 10.02 -5.76
C MET A 3 -22.59 8.97 -5.97
N ALA A 4 -21.42 9.18 -5.41
CA ALA A 4 -20.33 8.22 -5.38
C ALA A 4 -20.04 7.83 -3.92
N ILE A 5 -19.86 6.52 -3.69
CA ILE A 5 -19.53 5.95 -2.38
C ILE A 5 -18.25 5.15 -2.53
N SER A 6 -17.24 5.43 -1.70
CA SER A 6 -16.00 4.66 -1.61
C SER A 6 -15.98 3.90 -0.29
N TYR A 7 -15.59 2.62 -0.33
CA TYR A 7 -15.50 1.77 0.86
C TYR A 7 -14.49 0.63 0.64
N ASN A 8 -13.97 0.09 1.74
CA ASN A 8 -13.11 -1.09 1.70
C ASN A 8 -13.95 -2.35 2.00
N PRO A 9 -13.99 -3.34 1.09
CA PRO A 9 -14.64 -4.61 1.35
C PRO A 9 -14.01 -5.30 2.58
N GLY A 10 -14.85 -5.89 3.44
CA GLY A 10 -14.38 -6.60 4.64
C GLY A 10 -14.41 -5.80 5.94
N TYR A 11 -14.37 -4.49 5.91
CA TYR A 11 -14.68 -3.66 7.07
C TYR A 11 -16.20 -3.51 7.22
N GLN A 12 -16.69 -3.33 8.46
CA GLN A 12 -18.11 -3.00 8.70
C GLN A 12 -18.42 -1.71 7.95
N SER A 13 -19.06 -1.83 6.80
CA SER A 13 -19.27 -0.73 5.90
C SER A 13 -20.72 -0.26 6.02
N ILE A 14 -20.92 1.04 5.79
CA ILE A 14 -22.22 1.67 5.58
C ILE A 14 -23.09 0.87 4.60
N LEU A 15 -22.47 0.12 3.66
CA LEU A 15 -23.18 -0.71 2.69
C LEU A 15 -23.79 -1.99 3.29
N LYS A 16 -23.38 -2.45 4.49
CA LYS A 16 -24.09 -3.54 5.20
C LYS A 16 -25.50 -3.14 5.61
N ASP A 17 -25.70 -1.84 5.87
CA ASP A 17 -26.98 -1.29 6.28
C ASP A 17 -27.85 -0.86 5.10
N LEU A 18 -27.29 -0.83 3.87
CA LEU A 18 -28.07 -0.56 2.67
C LEU A 18 -28.85 -1.80 2.26
N LYS A 19 -30.17 -1.63 2.12
CA LYS A 19 -31.04 -2.66 1.56
C LYS A 19 -30.51 -3.09 0.19
N GLN A 20 -30.63 -4.39 -0.13
CA GLN A 20 -30.19 -4.94 -1.40
C GLN A 20 -30.79 -4.21 -2.62
N SER A 21 -32.02 -3.76 -2.53
CA SER A 21 -32.67 -2.95 -3.57
C SER A 21 -32.01 -1.60 -3.80
N THR A 22 -31.41 -1.00 -2.76
CA THR A 22 -30.62 0.24 -2.87
C THR A 22 -29.27 -0.03 -3.51
N ARG A 23 -28.60 -1.12 -3.13
CA ARG A 23 -27.31 -1.52 -3.73
C ARG A 23 -27.42 -1.77 -5.24
N GLN A 24 -28.53 -2.36 -5.70
CA GLN A 24 -28.78 -2.62 -7.12
C GLN A 24 -28.93 -1.34 -7.98
N ARG A 25 -29.04 -0.18 -7.36
CA ARG A 25 -29.11 1.12 -8.06
C ARG A 25 -27.74 1.75 -8.30
N PHE A 26 -26.66 1.15 -7.80
CA PHE A 26 -25.30 1.63 -7.97
C PHE A 26 -24.56 0.76 -9.00
N VAL A 27 -23.68 1.40 -9.75
CA VAL A 27 -22.65 0.71 -10.53
C VAL A 27 -21.44 0.52 -9.64
N ALA A 28 -20.99 -0.72 -9.49
CA ALA A 28 -19.80 -1.03 -8.70
C ALA A 28 -18.55 -0.97 -9.59
N LEU A 29 -17.55 -0.23 -9.11
CA LEU A 29 -16.20 -0.23 -9.67
C LEU A 29 -15.24 -0.77 -8.61
N GLU A 30 -14.52 -1.81 -8.96
CA GLU A 30 -13.50 -2.39 -8.10
C GLU A 30 -12.13 -1.80 -8.45
N PHE A 31 -11.40 -1.40 -7.42
CA PHE A 31 -10.04 -0.90 -7.54
C PHE A 31 -9.09 -1.83 -6.79
N ASP A 32 -8.04 -2.23 -7.45
CA ASP A 32 -6.94 -3.01 -6.89
C ASP A 32 -5.64 -2.20 -6.96
N TYR A 33 -4.55 -2.79 -6.51
CA TYR A 33 -3.22 -2.18 -6.65
C TYR A 33 -2.87 -1.97 -8.12
N PRO A 34 -2.17 -0.87 -8.45
CA PRO A 34 -1.69 -0.65 -9.81
C PRO A 34 -0.73 -1.75 -10.27
N GLU A 35 -0.63 -1.95 -11.58
CA GLU A 35 0.45 -2.78 -12.14
C GLU A 35 1.82 -2.20 -11.78
N ALA A 36 2.82 -3.08 -11.63
CA ALA A 36 4.16 -2.70 -11.16
C ALA A 36 4.78 -1.54 -11.95
N GLY A 37 4.66 -1.54 -13.28
CA GLY A 37 5.19 -0.46 -14.13
C GLY A 37 4.48 0.88 -13.92
N ILE A 38 3.16 0.84 -13.71
CA ILE A 38 2.37 2.04 -13.41
C ILE A 38 2.73 2.56 -12.02
N GLU A 39 2.85 1.68 -11.04
CA GLU A 39 3.19 2.05 -9.66
C GLU A 39 4.59 2.67 -9.58
N GLN A 40 5.58 2.13 -10.32
CA GLN A 40 6.90 2.74 -10.48
C GLN A 40 6.81 4.16 -11.04
N SER A 41 6.06 4.33 -12.14
CA SER A 41 5.87 5.65 -12.77
C SER A 41 5.23 6.66 -11.82
N ILE A 42 4.29 6.23 -10.98
CA ILE A 42 3.67 7.07 -9.95
C ILE A 42 4.74 7.53 -8.93
N ILE A 43 5.55 6.60 -8.42
CA ILE A 43 6.60 6.92 -7.45
C ILE A 43 7.61 7.91 -8.06
N GLU A 44 8.10 7.64 -9.26
CA GLU A 44 9.06 8.49 -9.97
C GLU A 44 8.51 9.91 -10.20
N SER A 45 7.27 10.02 -10.70
CA SER A 45 6.66 11.32 -10.98
C SER A 45 6.34 12.14 -9.73
N GLU A 46 5.95 11.49 -8.63
CA GLU A 46 5.55 12.16 -7.39
C GLU A 46 6.74 12.55 -6.49
N THR A 47 7.90 11.90 -6.68
CA THR A 47 9.02 12.03 -5.72
C THR A 47 10.35 12.40 -6.36
N GLY A 48 10.51 12.24 -7.66
CA GLY A 48 11.79 12.36 -8.34
C GLY A 48 12.75 11.19 -8.04
N ALA A 49 12.25 10.08 -7.49
CA ALA A 49 13.02 8.87 -7.28
C ALA A 49 13.53 8.31 -8.61
N ASP A 50 14.72 7.72 -8.59
CA ASP A 50 15.23 7.02 -9.74
C ASP A 50 14.55 5.65 -9.94
N LYS A 51 14.83 5.03 -11.08
CA LYS A 51 14.22 3.76 -11.47
C LYS A 51 14.63 2.60 -10.56
N GLU A 52 15.82 2.64 -10.00
CA GLU A 52 16.31 1.58 -9.11
C GLU A 52 15.54 1.60 -7.78
N LEU A 53 15.40 2.78 -7.20
CA LEU A 53 14.63 2.98 -5.97
C LEU A 53 13.15 2.65 -6.17
N SER A 54 12.52 3.14 -7.24
CA SER A 54 11.10 2.85 -7.52
C SER A 54 10.85 1.36 -7.71
N THR A 55 11.76 0.65 -8.40
CA THR A 55 11.69 -0.80 -8.60
C THR A 55 11.80 -1.55 -7.25
N SER A 56 12.74 -1.16 -6.39
CA SER A 56 12.93 -1.79 -5.08
C SER A 56 11.73 -1.59 -4.17
N LEU A 57 11.15 -0.39 -4.15
CA LEU A 57 9.95 -0.08 -3.37
C LEU A 57 8.74 -0.88 -3.85
N VAL A 58 8.52 -1.00 -5.16
CA VAL A 58 7.43 -1.80 -5.71
C VAL A 58 7.61 -3.29 -5.40
N LYS A 59 8.84 -3.83 -5.49
CA LYS A 59 9.13 -5.20 -5.04
C LYS A 59 8.79 -5.40 -3.57
N PHE A 60 9.20 -4.47 -2.71
CA PHE A 60 8.89 -4.52 -1.28
C PHE A 60 7.37 -4.53 -1.04
N ALA A 61 6.62 -3.67 -1.73
CA ALA A 61 5.17 -3.67 -1.65
C ALA A 61 4.55 -5.01 -2.05
N HIS A 62 5.00 -5.59 -3.15
CA HIS A 62 4.52 -6.91 -3.59
C HIS A 62 4.78 -8.00 -2.54
N MET A 63 5.96 -7.99 -1.92
CA MET A 63 6.30 -8.96 -0.85
C MET A 63 5.37 -8.81 0.35
N THR A 64 5.07 -7.58 0.78
CA THR A 64 4.13 -7.34 1.89
C THR A 64 2.69 -7.71 1.52
N ARG A 65 2.26 -7.44 0.29
CA ARG A 65 0.92 -7.81 -0.21
C ARG A 65 0.72 -9.32 -0.24
N ASN A 66 1.77 -10.08 -0.55
CA ASN A 66 1.74 -11.55 -0.52
C ASN A 66 1.58 -12.12 0.90
N LEU A 67 1.87 -11.34 1.93
CA LEU A 67 1.64 -11.70 3.34
C LEU A 67 0.21 -11.41 3.81
N LYS A 68 -0.63 -10.79 2.98
CA LYS A 68 -2.04 -10.56 3.30
C LYS A 68 -2.75 -11.90 3.56
N GLY A 69 -3.43 -12.00 4.70
CA GLY A 69 -4.05 -13.24 5.17
C GLY A 69 -3.10 -14.25 5.81
N ASN A 70 -1.78 -13.97 5.81
CA ASN A 70 -0.74 -14.78 6.46
C ASN A 70 0.02 -13.95 7.51
N GLY A 71 -0.71 -13.20 8.33
CA GLY A 71 -0.16 -12.37 9.40
C GLY A 71 -0.29 -10.87 9.16
N LEU A 72 -0.56 -10.42 7.93
CA LEU A 72 -0.93 -9.04 7.63
C LEU A 72 -2.40 -8.97 7.21
N ASP A 73 -3.10 -7.96 7.72
CA ASP A 73 -4.47 -7.65 7.29
C ASP A 73 -4.46 -6.97 5.92
N GLU A 74 -3.50 -6.07 5.70
CA GLU A 74 -3.28 -5.34 4.45
C GLU A 74 -1.78 -5.23 4.14
N GLY A 75 -1.43 -5.25 2.85
CA GLY A 75 -0.08 -4.95 2.37
C GLY A 75 0.14 -3.45 2.16
N ALA A 76 1.36 -3.08 1.80
CA ALA A 76 1.73 -1.68 1.55
C ALA A 76 0.92 -1.08 0.39
N SER A 77 0.28 0.06 0.64
CA SER A 77 -0.39 0.86 -0.40
C SER A 77 0.63 1.71 -1.17
N THR A 78 0.30 2.09 -2.41
CA THR A 78 1.12 3.02 -3.22
C THR A 78 1.42 4.32 -2.49
N ARG A 79 0.50 4.82 -1.66
CA ARG A 79 0.72 6.02 -0.83
C ARG A 79 1.90 5.86 0.12
N LEU A 80 2.03 4.70 0.76
CA LEU A 80 3.14 4.42 1.67
C LEU A 80 4.47 4.36 0.92
N LEU A 81 4.48 3.84 -0.32
CA LEU A 81 5.68 3.82 -1.18
C LEU A 81 6.12 5.25 -1.55
N VAL A 82 5.17 6.12 -1.90
CA VAL A 82 5.46 7.53 -2.18
C VAL A 82 6.02 8.23 -0.94
N HIS A 83 5.49 7.96 0.26
CA HIS A 83 6.03 8.52 1.50
C HIS A 83 7.47 8.04 1.77
N ALA A 84 7.73 6.73 1.64
CA ALA A 84 9.07 6.19 1.79
C ALA A 84 10.04 6.78 0.77
N ALA A 85 9.65 6.86 -0.52
CA ALA A 85 10.47 7.44 -1.57
C ALA A 85 10.82 8.92 -1.29
N LYS A 86 9.85 9.73 -0.84
CA LYS A 86 10.10 11.14 -0.45
C LYS A 86 11.14 11.26 0.65
N LEU A 87 11.07 10.41 1.67
CA LEU A 87 12.06 10.39 2.74
C LEU A 87 13.45 9.99 2.23
N ILE A 88 13.53 8.96 1.37
CA ILE A 88 14.81 8.49 0.83
C ILE A 88 15.43 9.57 -0.07
N VAL A 89 14.65 10.16 -0.97
CA VAL A 89 15.12 11.26 -1.85
C VAL A 89 15.58 12.48 -1.03
N SER A 90 14.98 12.72 0.14
CA SER A 90 15.42 13.79 1.07
C SER A 90 16.66 13.41 1.88
N GLY A 91 17.23 12.22 1.72
CA GLY A 91 18.47 11.79 2.37
C GLY A 91 18.30 10.87 3.59
N VAL A 92 17.08 10.43 3.89
CA VAL A 92 16.86 9.43 4.96
C VAL A 92 17.34 8.06 4.48
N ASN A 93 17.98 7.32 5.36
CA ASN A 93 18.42 5.95 5.07
C ASN A 93 17.22 5.08 4.61
N PRO A 94 17.34 4.31 3.50
CA PRO A 94 16.23 3.56 2.91
C PRO A 94 15.53 2.60 3.86
N THR A 95 16.28 1.82 4.64
CA THR A 95 15.69 0.87 5.60
C THR A 95 14.93 1.60 6.71
N THR A 96 15.43 2.74 7.17
CA THR A 96 14.74 3.58 8.15
C THR A 96 13.47 4.19 7.57
N ALA A 97 13.52 4.71 6.35
CA ALA A 97 12.37 5.27 5.65
C ALA A 97 11.27 4.22 5.43
N CYS A 98 11.64 3.02 4.97
CA CYS A 98 10.71 1.90 4.80
C CYS A 98 10.10 1.46 6.12
N ARG A 99 10.90 1.37 7.19
CA ARG A 99 10.38 1.00 8.51
C ARG A 99 9.33 1.99 8.99
N CYS A 100 9.65 3.28 9.01
CA CYS A 100 8.75 4.31 9.55
C CYS A 100 7.51 4.56 8.67
N SER A 101 7.67 4.48 7.33
CA SER A 101 6.57 4.79 6.41
C SER A 101 5.73 3.58 6.04
N ILE A 102 6.28 2.38 6.07
CA ILE A 102 5.62 1.18 5.57
C ILE A 102 5.44 0.16 6.69
N SER A 103 6.53 -0.36 7.27
CA SER A 103 6.46 -1.49 8.19
C SER A 103 5.57 -1.20 9.41
N GLU A 104 5.80 -0.07 10.09
CA GLU A 104 5.03 0.36 11.27
C GLU A 104 3.61 0.84 10.92
N ALA A 105 3.33 1.10 9.63
CA ALA A 105 1.99 1.48 9.18
C ALA A 105 1.09 0.29 8.85
N ILE A 106 1.67 -0.88 8.53
CA ILE A 106 0.91 -2.07 8.10
C ILE A 106 0.78 -3.13 9.20
N THR A 107 1.56 -3.04 10.27
CA THR A 107 1.46 -3.96 11.41
C THR A 107 2.07 -3.36 12.68
N ASP A 108 1.51 -3.69 13.81
CA ASP A 108 2.03 -3.45 15.17
C ASP A 108 2.42 -4.75 15.89
N ASP A 109 2.22 -5.90 15.23
CA ASP A 109 2.70 -7.19 15.72
C ASP A 109 4.22 -7.28 15.65
N PRO A 110 4.94 -7.55 16.78
CA PRO A 110 6.40 -7.52 16.80
C PRO A 110 7.07 -8.54 15.89
N ASP A 111 6.50 -9.73 15.73
CA ASP A 111 7.08 -10.81 14.90
C ASP A 111 6.91 -10.47 13.42
N MET A 112 5.73 -9.98 13.04
CA MET A 112 5.47 -9.50 11.69
C MET A 112 6.30 -8.27 11.34
N LEU A 113 6.43 -7.32 12.26
CA LEU A 113 7.25 -6.13 12.08
C LEU A 113 8.72 -6.51 11.81
N LYS A 114 9.25 -7.49 12.56
CA LYS A 114 10.59 -8.00 12.34
C LYS A 114 10.72 -8.63 10.95
N ALA A 115 9.80 -9.50 10.57
CA ALA A 115 9.80 -10.16 9.25
C ALA A 115 9.74 -9.13 8.11
N VAL A 116 8.86 -8.14 8.19
CA VAL A 116 8.74 -7.07 7.18
C VAL A 116 10.02 -6.22 7.11
N ASN A 117 10.63 -5.90 8.24
CA ASN A 117 11.91 -5.17 8.26
C ASN A 117 13.08 -5.99 7.67
N GLU A 118 13.09 -7.30 7.85
CA GLU A 118 14.07 -8.18 7.20
C GLU A 118 13.91 -8.17 5.67
N LEU A 119 12.66 -8.17 5.15
CA LEU A 119 12.39 -8.02 3.72
C LEU A 119 12.91 -6.67 3.18
N SER A 120 12.68 -5.58 3.91
CA SER A 120 13.22 -4.27 3.55
C SER A 120 14.75 -4.29 3.48
N SER A 121 15.41 -4.83 4.52
CA SER A 121 16.87 -4.89 4.58
C SER A 121 17.53 -5.77 3.50
N ALA A 122 16.77 -6.68 2.90
CA ALA A 122 17.24 -7.51 1.78
C ALA A 122 17.18 -6.78 0.43
N LEU A 123 16.43 -5.68 0.33
CA LEU A 123 16.23 -4.90 -0.89
C LEU A 123 17.02 -3.60 -0.91
N PHE A 124 17.38 -3.08 0.25
CA PHE A 124 18.06 -1.80 0.49
C PHE A 124 19.29 -1.99 1.37
#